data_31b32c1b911e2ed28e81bbb7bbd30998
#
_entry.id   31b32c1b911e2ed28e81bbb7bbd30998
#
_cell.length_a   1.000
_cell.length_b   1.000
_cell.length_c   1.000
_cell.angle_alpha   90.00
_cell.angle_beta   90.00
_cell.angle_gamma   90.00
#
_symmetry.space_group_name_H-M   'P 1'
#
loop_
_entity.id
_entity.type
_entity.pdbx_description
1 polymer ?
#
loop_
_entity_poly.entity_id
_entity_poly.type
_entity_poly.pdbx_seq_one_letter_code
_entity_poly.pdbx_strand_id
1 'polypeptide(L)'
;MNEFFKIDKRITDASDNALKLCKKQFEYIDEITEYNQQKVQKAFIDNRISESHFCTSTGYGYGDIGREALDKVWAQVLGAESALVRHNFTCGTHTLSTALFGVLRPGDTMLCVSCTPYDTIHNVIGISGEGMGSLKDFGIKYQEVALKNERLDYEAIEHAVNENTTMVYIQRSRGYELRPSLSVDEIGKVCKIAKKRNPNVIVMVDNCYGEFVEKSEPTQVGADLIAGSMIKNAGGGIATTGGYIAGRKDLVEKCAYRLTTPGLGSEVGATIGMNRQLYMGLFFAPHTVGEALKSAVYISALYESFGYDVTPRYNEIRHDIVQSLGLENAESLVAFCQGIQSGSPIDSYLLPEPWDMPGYDSKVVMAAGAFTLGSSIELSADAPIREPYYAWIQGGLNFHSAKLCALLAAQQMEDKGLLK
;
A
#
# COMPACT_ATOMS: atom_id res chain seq x y z
N MET A 1 20.39 -9.08 24.69
CA MET A 1 19.78 -9.18 23.36
C MET A 1 20.81 -9.40 22.23
N ASN A 2 22.11 -9.33 22.47
CA ASN A 2 23.10 -9.16 21.40
C ASN A 2 24.22 -10.19 21.42
N GLU A 3 23.86 -11.48 21.46
CA GLU A 3 24.85 -12.54 21.24
C GLU A 3 25.32 -12.61 19.78
N PHE A 4 24.46 -12.15 18.84
CA PHE A 4 24.70 -12.29 17.40
C PHE A 4 25.16 -10.97 16.74
N PHE A 5 24.77 -9.80 17.28
CA PHE A 5 25.05 -8.50 16.67
C PHE A 5 25.64 -7.54 17.70
N LYS A 6 26.69 -6.83 17.29
CA LYS A 6 27.31 -5.79 18.12
C LYS A 6 26.47 -4.51 17.99
N ILE A 7 25.78 -4.13 19.04
CA ILE A 7 24.97 -2.91 19.11
C ILE A 7 25.32 -2.19 20.42
N ASP A 8 25.56 -0.89 20.34
CA ASP A 8 25.96 -0.08 21.46
C ASP A 8 24.89 -0.03 22.55
N LYS A 9 25.37 0.10 23.79
CA LYS A 9 24.49 0.13 24.97
C LYS A 9 23.48 1.29 24.89
N ARG A 10 23.88 2.46 24.40
CA ARG A 10 23.01 3.61 24.20
C ARG A 10 21.81 3.26 23.33
N ILE A 11 22.04 2.56 22.23
CA ILE A 11 20.99 2.15 21.28
C ILE A 11 20.08 1.09 21.89
N THR A 12 20.64 0.11 22.60
CA THR A 12 19.84 -0.93 23.27
C THR A 12 19.00 -0.37 24.41
N ASP A 13 19.52 0.57 25.20
CA ASP A 13 18.77 1.24 26.27
C ASP A 13 17.62 2.09 25.67
N ALA A 14 17.87 2.79 24.56
CA ALA A 14 16.84 3.52 23.82
C ALA A 14 15.74 2.57 23.26
N SER A 15 16.15 1.43 22.70
CA SER A 15 15.23 0.38 22.24
C SER A 15 14.31 -0.14 23.34
N ASP A 16 14.86 -0.43 24.52
CA ASP A 16 14.07 -0.93 25.66
C ASP A 16 13.06 0.12 26.16
N ASN A 17 13.41 1.40 26.08
CA ASN A 17 12.49 2.50 26.38
C ASN A 17 11.43 2.66 25.29
N ALA A 18 11.80 2.60 24.02
CA ALA A 18 10.86 2.65 22.89
C ALA A 18 9.80 1.55 22.99
N LEU A 19 10.20 0.31 23.33
CA LEU A 19 9.26 -0.80 23.54
C LEU A 19 8.23 -0.53 24.63
N LYS A 20 8.64 0.13 25.72
CA LYS A 20 7.71 0.51 26.81
C LYS A 20 6.70 1.54 26.32
N LEU A 21 7.15 2.53 25.53
CA LEU A 21 6.28 3.57 24.95
C LEU A 21 5.27 2.98 23.94
N CYS A 22 5.69 1.98 23.16
CA CYS A 22 4.86 1.37 22.13
C CYS A 22 3.75 0.46 22.66
N LYS A 23 3.80 0.04 23.93
CA LYS A 23 2.93 -1.02 24.49
C LYS A 23 1.44 -0.80 24.18
N LYS A 24 0.92 0.41 24.45
CA LYS A 24 -0.51 0.75 24.21
C LYS A 24 -0.88 0.65 22.74
N GLN A 25 0.01 1.10 21.84
CA GLN A 25 -0.25 1.03 20.40
C GLN A 25 -0.15 -0.40 19.87
N PHE A 26 0.73 -1.22 20.43
CA PHE A 26 0.79 -2.64 20.08
C PHE A 26 -0.50 -3.38 20.50
N GLU A 27 -1.01 -3.12 21.69
CA GLU A 27 -2.30 -3.66 22.15
C GLU A 27 -3.45 -3.27 21.18
N TYR A 28 -3.51 -1.99 20.77
CA TYR A 28 -4.48 -1.53 19.79
C TYR A 28 -4.32 -2.21 18.42
N ILE A 29 -3.08 -2.36 17.92
CA ILE A 29 -2.80 -3.06 16.67
C ILE A 29 -3.22 -4.53 16.76
N ASP A 30 -2.97 -5.20 17.88
CA ASP A 30 -3.37 -6.59 18.11
C ASP A 30 -4.90 -6.76 18.06
N GLU A 31 -5.67 -5.83 18.63
CA GLU A 31 -7.14 -5.84 18.53
C GLU A 31 -7.65 -5.72 17.09
N ILE A 32 -7.02 -4.84 16.28
CA ILE A 32 -7.36 -4.68 14.87
C ILE A 32 -6.98 -5.93 14.08
N THR A 33 -5.80 -6.48 14.36
CA THR A 33 -5.28 -7.70 13.72
C THR A 33 -6.22 -8.88 14.00
N GLU A 34 -6.62 -9.09 15.26
CA GLU A 34 -7.55 -10.15 15.64
C GLU A 34 -8.91 -10.00 14.93
N TYR A 35 -9.47 -8.80 14.91
CA TYR A 35 -10.74 -8.53 14.22
C TYR A 35 -10.62 -8.87 12.72
N ASN A 36 -9.60 -8.41 12.04
CA ASN A 36 -9.41 -8.66 10.62
C ASN A 36 -9.11 -10.14 10.33
N GLN A 37 -8.38 -10.84 11.23
CA GLN A 37 -8.14 -12.27 11.10
C GLN A 37 -9.45 -13.07 11.18
N GLN A 38 -10.32 -12.73 12.12
CA GLN A 38 -11.65 -13.36 12.23
C GLN A 38 -12.51 -13.07 10.99
N LYS A 39 -12.47 -11.84 10.46
CA LYS A 39 -13.16 -11.44 9.23
C LYS A 39 -12.70 -12.28 8.03
N VAL A 40 -11.39 -12.44 7.84
CA VAL A 40 -10.81 -13.28 6.79
C VAL A 40 -11.20 -14.74 6.98
N GLN A 41 -11.01 -15.29 8.17
CA GLN A 41 -11.34 -16.69 8.45
C GLN A 41 -12.83 -16.99 8.24
N LYS A 42 -13.71 -16.05 8.64
CA LYS A 42 -15.16 -16.16 8.38
C LYS A 42 -15.48 -16.26 6.90
N ALA A 43 -14.81 -15.45 6.05
CA ALA A 43 -15.00 -15.50 4.61
C ALA A 43 -14.56 -16.84 4.00
N PHE A 44 -13.45 -17.43 4.47
CA PHE A 44 -13.03 -18.77 4.06
C PHE A 44 -14.07 -19.84 4.41
N ILE A 45 -14.61 -19.80 5.63
CA ILE A 45 -15.63 -20.74 6.11
C ILE A 45 -16.93 -20.61 5.31
N ASP A 46 -17.43 -19.40 5.12
CA ASP A 46 -18.68 -19.14 4.41
C ASP A 46 -18.63 -19.58 2.95
N ASN A 47 -17.48 -19.35 2.29
CA ASN A 47 -17.24 -19.77 0.92
C ASN A 47 -16.77 -21.23 0.81
N ARG A 48 -16.74 -21.99 1.92
CA ARG A 48 -16.42 -23.43 1.97
C ARG A 48 -15.11 -23.76 1.26
N ILE A 49 -14.06 -22.97 1.51
CA ILE A 49 -12.76 -23.20 0.86
C ILE A 49 -12.22 -24.56 1.26
N SER A 50 -11.83 -25.34 0.25
CA SER A 50 -11.31 -26.69 0.37
C SER A 50 -10.04 -26.86 -0.46
N GLU A 51 -9.35 -27.97 -0.30
CA GLU A 51 -8.10 -28.27 -1.03
C GLU A 51 -8.28 -28.22 -2.56
N SER A 52 -9.47 -28.59 -3.08
CA SER A 52 -9.77 -28.54 -4.51
C SER A 52 -9.66 -27.14 -5.13
N HIS A 53 -9.83 -26.07 -4.33
CA HIS A 53 -9.65 -24.69 -4.78
C HIS A 53 -8.19 -24.32 -5.06
N PHE A 54 -7.24 -25.15 -4.65
CA PHE A 54 -5.81 -24.98 -4.91
C PHE A 54 -5.31 -25.71 -6.14
N CYS A 55 -6.20 -26.44 -6.83
CA CYS A 55 -5.87 -27.08 -8.09
C CYS A 55 -5.48 -26.05 -9.14
N THR A 56 -4.52 -26.43 -9.99
CA THR A 56 -4.03 -25.57 -11.06
C THR A 56 -4.90 -25.70 -12.31
N SER A 57 -5.13 -24.58 -12.99
CA SER A 57 -5.67 -24.57 -14.35
C SER A 57 -4.64 -24.05 -15.34
N THR A 58 -4.80 -24.42 -16.61
CA THR A 58 -3.93 -24.04 -17.73
C THR A 58 -4.77 -23.54 -18.91
N GLY A 59 -4.13 -22.97 -19.92
CA GLY A 59 -4.81 -22.48 -21.11
C GLY A 59 -5.82 -21.37 -20.79
N TYR A 60 -7.04 -21.52 -21.24
CA TYR A 60 -8.10 -20.53 -20.97
C TYR A 60 -8.58 -20.50 -19.51
N GLY A 61 -8.40 -21.60 -18.77
CA GLY A 61 -8.81 -21.69 -17.36
C GLY A 61 -10.31 -21.53 -17.14
N TYR A 62 -11.16 -21.99 -18.07
CA TYR A 62 -12.62 -21.97 -17.90
C TYR A 62 -13.03 -22.81 -16.70
N GLY A 63 -14.00 -22.30 -15.91
CA GLY A 63 -14.56 -23.00 -14.77
C GLY A 63 -13.55 -23.28 -13.65
N ASP A 64 -12.54 -22.43 -13.49
CA ASP A 64 -11.57 -22.54 -12.37
C ASP A 64 -12.26 -22.18 -11.06
N ILE A 65 -12.69 -23.22 -10.32
CA ILE A 65 -13.43 -23.06 -9.06
C ILE A 65 -12.61 -22.32 -8.00
N GLY A 66 -11.28 -22.45 -8.02
CA GLY A 66 -10.38 -21.79 -7.09
C GLY A 66 -10.33 -20.27 -7.34
N ARG A 67 -10.19 -19.86 -8.59
CA ARG A 67 -10.21 -18.47 -9.01
C ARG A 67 -11.56 -17.80 -8.66
N GLU A 68 -12.67 -18.45 -9.00
CA GLU A 68 -14.00 -17.93 -8.76
C GLU A 68 -14.33 -17.82 -7.25
N ALA A 69 -13.91 -18.81 -6.47
CA ALA A 69 -14.08 -18.76 -5.01
C ALA A 69 -13.16 -17.69 -4.36
N LEU A 70 -11.95 -17.50 -4.88
CA LEU A 70 -11.04 -16.44 -4.41
C LEU A 70 -11.67 -15.06 -4.56
N ASP A 71 -12.26 -14.76 -5.72
CA ASP A 71 -12.98 -13.50 -5.97
C ASP A 71 -14.12 -13.29 -4.94
N LYS A 72 -14.89 -14.34 -4.62
CA LYS A 72 -15.98 -14.26 -3.62
C LYS A 72 -15.44 -14.03 -2.20
N VAL A 73 -14.37 -14.74 -1.81
CA VAL A 73 -13.73 -14.54 -0.49
C VAL A 73 -13.24 -13.10 -0.36
N TRP A 74 -12.56 -12.57 -1.37
CA TRP A 74 -12.08 -11.20 -1.37
C TRP A 74 -13.21 -10.18 -1.32
N ALA A 75 -14.28 -10.36 -2.11
CA ALA A 75 -15.46 -9.49 -2.07
C ALA A 75 -16.04 -9.43 -0.67
N GLN A 76 -16.20 -10.57 0.00
CA GLN A 76 -16.72 -10.64 1.38
C GLN A 76 -15.78 -9.96 2.38
N VAL A 77 -14.49 -10.23 2.32
CA VAL A 77 -13.47 -9.63 3.22
C VAL A 77 -13.47 -8.11 3.14
N LEU A 78 -13.56 -7.58 1.91
CA LEU A 78 -13.53 -6.14 1.68
C LEU A 78 -14.92 -5.48 1.79
N GLY A 79 -16.00 -6.25 1.99
CA GLY A 79 -17.37 -5.72 2.04
C GLY A 79 -17.82 -5.15 0.69
N ALA A 80 -17.40 -5.77 -0.41
CA ALA A 80 -17.69 -5.39 -1.78
C ALA A 80 -18.75 -6.32 -2.41
N GLU A 81 -19.43 -5.86 -3.47
CA GLU A 81 -20.35 -6.70 -4.26
C GLU A 81 -19.62 -7.77 -5.06
N SER A 82 -18.41 -7.42 -5.55
CA SER A 82 -17.59 -8.29 -6.40
C SER A 82 -16.11 -7.96 -6.23
N ALA A 83 -15.24 -8.91 -6.56
CA ALA A 83 -13.81 -8.71 -6.66
C ALA A 83 -13.23 -9.41 -7.88
N LEU A 84 -12.07 -8.95 -8.34
CA LEU A 84 -11.25 -9.51 -9.41
C LEU A 84 -9.83 -9.65 -8.86
N VAL A 85 -9.43 -10.85 -8.47
CA VAL A 85 -8.10 -11.12 -7.90
C VAL A 85 -7.31 -11.98 -8.86
N ARG A 86 -6.21 -11.44 -9.40
CA ARG A 86 -5.46 -12.12 -10.47
C ARG A 86 -3.96 -11.98 -10.26
N HIS A 87 -3.26 -13.10 -10.46
CA HIS A 87 -1.79 -13.15 -10.40
C HIS A 87 -1.12 -12.41 -11.57
N ASN A 88 -1.81 -12.25 -12.69
CA ASN A 88 -1.30 -11.61 -13.90
C ASN A 88 -1.42 -10.08 -13.91
N PHE A 89 -1.89 -9.46 -12.84
CA PHE A 89 -1.56 -8.07 -12.59
C PHE A 89 -0.05 -7.98 -12.28
N THR A 90 0.71 -7.34 -13.14
CA THR A 90 2.17 -7.31 -13.06
C THR A 90 2.71 -6.47 -11.92
N CYS A 91 1.93 -5.49 -11.45
CA CYS A 91 2.25 -4.59 -10.33
C CYS A 91 1.00 -3.81 -9.91
N GLY A 92 1.12 -3.04 -8.81
CA GLY A 92 0.05 -2.16 -8.32
C GLY A 92 -0.37 -1.11 -9.37
N THR A 93 0.59 -0.51 -10.05
CA THR A 93 0.33 0.45 -11.14
C THR A 93 -0.50 -0.17 -12.27
N HIS A 94 -0.21 -1.43 -12.66
CA HIS A 94 -1.01 -2.15 -13.66
C HIS A 94 -2.44 -2.40 -13.16
N THR A 95 -2.62 -2.73 -11.88
CA THR A 95 -3.94 -2.92 -11.28
C THR A 95 -4.77 -1.63 -11.33
N LEU A 96 -4.17 -0.51 -10.89
CA LEU A 96 -4.81 0.82 -10.93
C LEU A 96 -5.10 1.26 -12.37
N SER A 97 -4.15 1.09 -13.29
CA SER A 97 -4.32 1.38 -14.72
C SER A 97 -5.49 0.57 -15.30
N THR A 98 -5.57 -0.72 -15.00
CA THR A 98 -6.68 -1.58 -15.45
C THR A 98 -8.03 -1.07 -14.93
N ALA A 99 -8.10 -0.64 -13.68
CA ALA A 99 -9.32 -0.08 -13.10
C ALA A 99 -9.71 1.24 -13.78
N LEU A 100 -8.76 2.16 -13.95
CA LEU A 100 -9.00 3.46 -14.57
C LEU A 100 -9.47 3.31 -16.04
N PHE A 101 -8.73 2.59 -16.88
CA PHE A 101 -9.10 2.35 -18.28
C PHE A 101 -10.33 1.42 -18.44
N GLY A 102 -10.60 0.59 -17.45
CA GLY A 102 -11.80 -0.25 -17.43
C GLY A 102 -13.07 0.56 -17.27
N VAL A 103 -13.01 1.62 -16.48
CA VAL A 103 -14.18 2.42 -16.08
C VAL A 103 -14.33 3.69 -16.90
N LEU A 104 -13.25 4.46 -17.07
CA LEU A 104 -13.28 5.76 -17.77
C LEU A 104 -13.37 5.60 -19.30
N ARG A 105 -14.06 6.53 -19.94
CA ARG A 105 -14.26 6.61 -21.40
C ARG A 105 -13.85 7.98 -21.95
N PRO A 106 -13.56 8.10 -23.24
CA PRO A 106 -13.27 9.40 -23.87
C PRO A 106 -14.33 10.46 -23.53
N GLY A 107 -13.88 11.62 -23.07
CA GLY A 107 -14.75 12.72 -22.62
C GLY A 107 -15.01 12.77 -21.12
N ASP A 108 -14.77 11.67 -20.39
CA ASP A 108 -14.91 11.61 -18.94
C ASP A 108 -13.92 12.51 -18.20
N THR A 109 -14.28 12.89 -16.97
CA THR A 109 -13.42 13.69 -16.08
C THR A 109 -13.08 12.89 -14.84
N MET A 110 -11.79 12.71 -14.56
CA MET A 110 -11.22 12.18 -13.35
C MET A 110 -10.79 13.35 -12.45
N LEU A 111 -11.33 13.44 -11.23
CA LEU A 111 -10.99 14.43 -10.21
C LEU A 111 -10.21 13.75 -9.08
N CYS A 112 -8.92 14.06 -8.92
CA CYS A 112 -8.13 13.62 -7.78
C CYS A 112 -8.31 14.59 -6.61
N VAL A 113 -8.55 14.06 -5.39
CA VAL A 113 -8.88 14.88 -4.23
C VAL A 113 -7.94 14.69 -3.03
N SER A 114 -6.95 13.82 -3.17
CA SER A 114 -6.01 13.47 -2.09
C SER A 114 -4.58 13.94 -2.34
N CYS A 115 -4.34 14.90 -3.16
CA CYS A 115 -3.10 15.39 -3.79
C CYS A 115 -2.87 14.82 -5.20
N THR A 116 -1.78 15.26 -5.84
CA THR A 116 -1.31 14.59 -7.07
C THR A 116 -1.04 13.11 -6.78
N PRO A 117 -1.53 12.17 -7.59
CA PRO A 117 -1.32 10.74 -7.36
C PRO A 117 0.17 10.35 -7.36
N TYR A 118 0.45 9.16 -6.84
CA TYR A 118 1.81 8.60 -6.79
C TYR A 118 2.50 8.58 -8.17
N ASP A 119 3.80 8.84 -8.20
CA ASP A 119 4.61 9.07 -9.41
C ASP A 119 4.37 8.05 -10.53
N THR A 120 4.26 6.75 -10.20
CA THR A 120 4.06 5.70 -11.23
C THR A 120 2.73 5.79 -11.95
N ILE A 121 1.74 6.48 -11.39
CA ILE A 121 0.42 6.73 -12.02
C ILE A 121 0.43 7.98 -12.91
N HIS A 122 1.43 8.86 -12.79
CA HIS A 122 1.52 10.07 -13.61
C HIS A 122 1.49 9.77 -15.11
N ASN A 123 2.29 8.79 -15.56
CA ASN A 123 2.31 8.38 -16.97
C ASN A 123 1.00 7.70 -17.40
N VAL A 124 0.34 6.98 -16.50
CA VAL A 124 -0.97 6.36 -16.78
C VAL A 124 -2.03 7.43 -17.03
N ILE A 125 -2.03 8.49 -16.21
CA ILE A 125 -2.96 9.61 -16.35
C ILE A 125 -2.56 10.53 -17.51
N GLY A 126 -1.26 10.70 -17.75
CA GLY A 126 -0.69 11.66 -18.69
C GLY A 126 -0.40 13.02 -18.04
N ILE A 127 -0.11 13.03 -16.72
CA ILE A 127 0.46 14.20 -15.99
C ILE A 127 1.89 14.41 -16.46
N SER A 128 2.63 13.32 -16.67
CA SER A 128 3.97 13.29 -17.27
C SER A 128 4.00 12.30 -18.44
N GLY A 129 5.01 12.42 -19.32
CA GLY A 129 5.13 11.61 -20.53
C GLY A 129 4.17 12.05 -21.65
N GLU A 130 4.52 11.75 -22.90
CA GLU A 130 3.72 12.07 -24.08
C GLU A 130 3.61 10.85 -24.99
N GLY A 131 2.42 10.65 -25.62
CA GLY A 131 2.20 9.66 -26.66
C GLY A 131 2.33 8.19 -26.22
N MET A 132 2.22 7.91 -24.90
CA MET A 132 2.34 6.55 -24.36
C MET A 132 1.00 5.81 -24.30
N GLY A 133 -0.11 6.42 -24.70
CA GLY A 133 -1.45 5.88 -24.55
C GLY A 133 -2.02 6.10 -23.14
N SER A 134 -1.77 7.27 -22.56
CA SER A 134 -2.29 7.72 -21.28
C SER A 134 -3.80 7.97 -21.32
N LEU A 135 -4.44 8.17 -20.16
CA LEU A 135 -5.83 8.57 -20.08
C LEU A 135 -6.09 9.86 -20.89
N LYS A 136 -5.17 10.85 -20.82
CA LYS A 136 -5.27 12.07 -21.62
C LYS A 136 -5.19 11.81 -23.12
N ASP A 137 -4.31 10.90 -23.56
CA ASP A 137 -4.20 10.52 -24.98
C ASP A 137 -5.53 9.90 -25.50
N PHE A 138 -6.29 9.26 -24.63
CA PHE A 138 -7.63 8.73 -24.92
C PHE A 138 -8.76 9.74 -24.66
N GLY A 139 -8.43 11.00 -24.41
CA GLY A 139 -9.40 12.08 -24.26
C GLY A 139 -10.11 12.14 -22.90
N ILE A 140 -9.58 11.49 -21.86
CA ILE A 140 -10.05 11.63 -20.49
C ILE A 140 -9.40 12.89 -19.89
N LYS A 141 -10.21 13.70 -19.20
CA LYS A 141 -9.77 14.92 -18.53
C LYS A 141 -9.31 14.62 -17.12
N TYR A 142 -8.19 15.23 -16.71
CA TYR A 142 -7.67 15.15 -15.35
C TYR A 142 -7.82 16.52 -14.67
N GLN A 143 -8.28 16.49 -13.43
CA GLN A 143 -8.37 17.63 -12.52
C GLN A 143 -7.94 17.19 -11.13
N GLU A 144 -7.48 18.14 -10.30
CA GLU A 144 -7.15 17.86 -8.91
C GLU A 144 -7.62 18.98 -7.97
N VAL A 145 -7.86 18.61 -6.71
CA VAL A 145 -8.11 19.52 -5.61
C VAL A 145 -6.88 19.49 -4.72
N ALA A 146 -6.27 20.65 -4.53
CA ALA A 146 -5.12 20.80 -3.63
C ALA A 146 -5.52 20.55 -2.17
N LEU A 147 -4.59 20.01 -1.39
CA LEU A 147 -4.75 19.90 0.05
C LEU A 147 -4.68 21.28 0.72
N LYS A 148 -5.40 21.45 1.82
CA LYS A 148 -5.35 22.62 2.67
C LYS A 148 -4.68 22.26 4.00
N ASN A 149 -3.52 22.84 4.27
CA ASN A 149 -2.70 22.48 5.45
C ASN A 149 -2.45 20.95 5.54
N GLU A 150 -2.03 20.35 4.44
CA GLU A 150 -1.74 18.91 4.30
C GLU A 150 -2.95 17.97 4.57
N ARG A 151 -4.16 18.51 4.57
CA ARG A 151 -5.41 17.78 4.80
C ARG A 151 -6.39 17.98 3.65
N LEU A 152 -7.37 17.07 3.54
CA LEU A 152 -8.45 17.19 2.55
C LEU A 152 -9.23 18.51 2.77
N ASP A 153 -9.38 19.28 1.71
CA ASP A 153 -10.26 20.45 1.69
C ASP A 153 -11.66 20.02 1.24
N TYR A 154 -12.49 19.63 2.19
CA TYR A 154 -13.84 19.14 1.92
C TYR A 154 -14.73 20.18 1.22
N GLU A 155 -14.53 21.46 1.48
CA GLU A 155 -15.27 22.55 0.84
C GLU A 155 -14.86 22.70 -0.63
N ALA A 156 -13.55 22.69 -0.89
CA ALA A 156 -13.03 22.71 -2.27
C ALA A 156 -13.46 21.45 -3.05
N ILE A 157 -13.47 20.27 -2.42
CA ILE A 157 -13.97 19.03 -3.03
C ILE A 157 -15.45 19.15 -3.38
N GLU A 158 -16.31 19.67 -2.47
CA GLU A 158 -17.74 19.88 -2.74
C GLU A 158 -17.98 20.82 -3.93
N HIS A 159 -17.16 21.86 -4.09
CA HIS A 159 -17.27 22.80 -5.23
C HIS A 159 -16.73 22.21 -6.54
N ALA A 160 -15.67 21.41 -6.49
CA ALA A 160 -15.05 20.83 -7.69
C ALA A 160 -15.88 19.71 -8.30
N VAL A 161 -16.58 18.91 -7.49
CA VAL A 161 -17.47 17.84 -7.99
C VAL A 161 -18.70 18.48 -8.63
N ASN A 162 -18.93 18.13 -9.89
CA ASN A 162 -20.08 18.62 -10.69
C ASN A 162 -20.63 17.51 -11.59
N GLU A 163 -21.64 17.82 -12.39
CA GLU A 163 -22.32 16.87 -13.29
C GLU A 163 -21.40 16.22 -14.33
N ASN A 164 -20.28 16.85 -14.68
CA ASN A 164 -19.29 16.33 -15.62
C ASN A 164 -18.20 15.49 -14.93
N THR A 165 -18.18 15.42 -13.61
CA THR A 165 -17.21 14.60 -12.86
C THR A 165 -17.65 13.14 -12.93
N THR A 166 -16.93 12.33 -13.70
CA THR A 166 -17.21 10.89 -13.82
C THR A 166 -16.63 10.11 -12.68
N MET A 167 -15.41 10.43 -12.26
CA MET A 167 -14.70 9.73 -11.18
C MET A 167 -14.05 10.70 -10.19
N VAL A 168 -14.24 10.44 -8.90
CA VAL A 168 -13.40 10.98 -7.83
C VAL A 168 -12.37 9.93 -7.45
N TYR A 169 -11.09 10.26 -7.57
CA TYR A 169 -9.97 9.38 -7.25
C TYR A 169 -9.32 9.78 -5.93
N ILE A 170 -9.08 8.81 -5.07
CA ILE A 170 -8.49 8.98 -3.76
C ILE A 170 -7.28 8.04 -3.64
N GLN A 171 -6.12 8.59 -3.34
CA GLN A 171 -4.97 7.81 -2.88
C GLN A 171 -4.96 7.80 -1.35
N ARG A 172 -5.16 6.61 -0.73
CA ARG A 172 -5.27 6.47 0.73
C ARG A 172 -3.95 6.68 1.43
N SER A 173 -2.92 5.96 1.00
CA SER A 173 -1.57 6.08 1.57
C SER A 173 -0.92 7.40 1.20
N ARG A 174 0.00 7.86 2.05
CA ARG A 174 0.76 9.09 1.83
C ARG A 174 1.75 9.03 0.66
N GLY A 175 2.18 7.85 0.24
CA GLY A 175 3.30 7.75 -0.70
C GLY A 175 4.56 8.40 -0.12
N TYR A 176 5.24 9.24 -0.90
CA TYR A 176 6.39 10.05 -0.44
C TYR A 176 6.02 11.48 -0.03
N GLU A 177 4.75 11.69 0.33
CA GLU A 177 4.29 12.98 0.81
C GLU A 177 4.29 13.04 2.34
N LEU A 178 4.50 14.23 2.90
CA LEU A 178 4.46 14.43 4.36
C LEU A 178 3.03 14.53 4.91
N ARG A 179 2.03 14.62 4.03
CA ARG A 179 0.63 14.58 4.45
C ARG A 179 0.30 13.30 5.24
N PRO A 180 -0.67 13.33 6.14
CA PRO A 180 -1.16 12.11 6.76
C PRO A 180 -1.84 11.18 5.74
N SER A 181 -1.79 9.87 5.98
CA SER A 181 -2.62 8.88 5.29
C SER A 181 -4.09 9.08 5.67
N LEU A 182 -5.00 8.66 4.79
CA LEU A 182 -6.44 8.89 4.97
C LEU A 182 -7.09 7.73 5.71
N SER A 183 -7.86 8.05 6.75
CA SER A 183 -8.72 7.09 7.42
C SER A 183 -9.90 6.69 6.55
N VAL A 184 -10.47 5.51 6.83
CA VAL A 184 -11.71 5.05 6.18
C VAL A 184 -12.84 6.05 6.42
N ASP A 185 -12.90 6.68 7.60
CA ASP A 185 -13.91 7.71 7.90
C ASP A 185 -13.75 8.99 7.05
N GLU A 186 -12.51 9.44 6.79
CA GLU A 186 -12.25 10.58 5.91
C GLU A 186 -12.65 10.27 4.46
N ILE A 187 -12.34 9.06 3.99
CA ILE A 187 -12.81 8.56 2.69
C ILE A 187 -14.33 8.55 2.63
N GLY A 188 -15.00 8.05 3.68
CA GLY A 188 -16.46 8.05 3.79
C GLY A 188 -17.08 9.45 3.72
N LYS A 189 -16.41 10.47 4.28
CA LYS A 189 -16.85 11.87 4.14
C LYS A 189 -16.75 12.35 2.69
N VAL A 190 -15.65 12.03 2.00
CA VAL A 190 -15.50 12.35 0.56
C VAL A 190 -16.59 11.67 -0.26
N CYS A 191 -16.86 10.38 -0.01
CA CYS A 191 -17.93 9.64 -0.70
C CYS A 191 -19.29 10.33 -0.55
N LYS A 192 -19.65 10.74 0.67
CA LYS A 192 -20.91 11.45 0.96
C LYS A 192 -20.99 12.79 0.23
N ILE A 193 -19.92 13.58 0.25
CA ILE A 193 -19.84 14.87 -0.44
C ILE A 193 -19.99 14.67 -1.95
N ALA A 194 -19.18 13.77 -2.53
CA ALA A 194 -19.19 13.51 -3.96
C ALA A 194 -20.57 13.03 -4.46
N LYS A 195 -21.17 12.05 -3.77
CA LYS A 195 -22.49 11.52 -4.13
C LYS A 195 -23.63 12.54 -3.92
N LYS A 196 -23.53 13.45 -2.96
CA LYS A 196 -24.49 14.56 -2.79
C LYS A 196 -24.45 15.52 -3.98
N ARG A 197 -23.27 15.79 -4.53
CA ARG A 197 -23.08 16.70 -5.68
C ARG A 197 -23.40 16.05 -7.00
N ASN A 198 -22.99 14.81 -7.19
CA ASN A 198 -23.29 14.01 -8.38
C ASN A 198 -23.58 12.56 -7.96
N PRO A 199 -24.87 12.13 -7.89
CA PRO A 199 -25.24 10.78 -7.47
C PRO A 199 -24.63 9.67 -8.35
N ASN A 200 -24.24 9.98 -9.58
CA ASN A 200 -23.68 9.02 -10.55
C ASN A 200 -22.15 8.96 -10.52
N VAL A 201 -21.48 9.86 -9.78
CA VAL A 201 -20.02 9.88 -9.70
C VAL A 201 -19.49 8.56 -9.11
N ILE A 202 -18.41 8.06 -9.67
CA ILE A 202 -17.73 6.86 -9.18
C ILE A 202 -16.62 7.31 -8.24
N VAL A 203 -16.63 6.81 -7.00
CA VAL A 203 -15.51 7.03 -6.06
C VAL A 203 -14.60 5.82 -6.10
N MET A 204 -13.38 6.03 -6.60
CA MET A 204 -12.34 5.01 -6.66
C MET A 204 -11.22 5.33 -5.67
N VAL A 205 -10.77 4.30 -4.92
CA VAL A 205 -9.67 4.42 -3.96
C VAL A 205 -8.52 3.51 -4.36
N ASP A 206 -7.33 4.10 -4.49
CA ASP A 206 -6.07 3.36 -4.38
C ASP A 206 -5.88 2.99 -2.91
N ASN A 207 -6.08 1.71 -2.60
CA ASN A 207 -6.06 1.20 -1.23
C ASN A 207 -4.70 0.59 -0.84
N CYS A 208 -3.68 0.69 -1.70
CA CYS A 208 -2.34 0.21 -1.41
C CYS A 208 -1.85 0.70 -0.04
N TYR A 209 -1.32 -0.22 0.77
CA TYR A 209 -0.85 0.00 2.15
C TYR A 209 -1.93 0.33 3.19
N GLY A 210 -3.21 0.39 2.78
CA GLY A 210 -4.33 0.63 3.70
C GLY A 210 -5.08 -0.64 4.11
N GLU A 211 -4.95 -1.73 3.36
CA GLU A 211 -5.68 -2.97 3.62
C GLU A 211 -5.36 -3.51 5.01
N PHE A 212 -6.40 -3.87 5.76
CA PHE A 212 -6.33 -4.44 7.12
C PHE A 212 -5.71 -3.52 8.20
N VAL A 213 -5.42 -2.26 7.89
CA VAL A 213 -4.93 -1.28 8.87
C VAL A 213 -6.04 -0.81 9.82
N GLU A 214 -7.27 -0.81 9.34
CA GLU A 214 -8.48 -0.51 10.12
C GLU A 214 -9.46 -1.69 10.09
N LYS A 215 -10.51 -1.66 10.92
CA LYS A 215 -11.54 -2.73 10.94
C LYS A 215 -12.41 -2.72 9.68
N SER A 216 -12.59 -1.54 9.09
CA SER A 216 -13.40 -1.32 7.89
C SER A 216 -12.53 -0.99 6.69
N GLU A 217 -13.05 -1.26 5.50
CA GLU A 217 -12.45 -0.94 4.22
C GLU A 217 -13.24 0.16 3.49
N PRO A 218 -12.64 0.90 2.53
CA PRO A 218 -13.31 2.03 1.88
C PRO A 218 -14.64 1.68 1.18
N THR A 219 -14.82 0.47 0.68
CA THR A 219 -16.06 -0.03 0.10
C THR A 219 -17.24 0.01 1.09
N GLN A 220 -16.97 -0.20 2.38
CA GLN A 220 -18.00 -0.23 3.43
C GLN A 220 -18.48 1.19 3.83
N VAL A 221 -17.81 2.23 3.36
CA VAL A 221 -18.16 3.63 3.65
C VAL A 221 -18.56 4.43 2.41
N GLY A 222 -18.71 3.74 1.26
CA GLY A 222 -19.30 4.31 0.06
C GLY A 222 -18.36 4.47 -1.14
N ALA A 223 -17.11 3.96 -1.07
CA ALA A 223 -16.28 3.83 -2.26
C ALA A 223 -16.89 2.79 -3.21
N ASP A 224 -17.01 3.15 -4.48
CA ASP A 224 -17.57 2.27 -5.51
C ASP A 224 -16.56 1.24 -6.02
N LEU A 225 -15.27 1.58 -5.97
CA LEU A 225 -14.20 0.75 -6.46
C LEU A 225 -12.94 0.97 -5.62
N ILE A 226 -12.26 -0.10 -5.28
CA ILE A 226 -10.92 -0.07 -4.66
C ILE A 226 -9.99 -0.99 -5.44
N ALA A 227 -8.71 -0.67 -5.44
CA ALA A 227 -7.70 -1.49 -6.07
C ALA A 227 -6.39 -1.48 -5.27
N GLY A 228 -5.63 -2.56 -5.38
CA GLY A 228 -4.35 -2.68 -4.70
C GLY A 228 -3.48 -3.82 -5.24
N SER A 229 -2.31 -3.95 -4.65
CA SER A 229 -1.27 -4.89 -5.06
C SER A 229 -1.18 -6.08 -4.11
N MET A 230 -1.08 -7.30 -4.67
CA MET A 230 -0.92 -8.51 -3.87
C MET A 230 0.48 -8.68 -3.28
N ILE A 231 1.51 -7.97 -3.76
CA ILE A 231 2.82 -8.00 -3.10
C ILE A 231 2.91 -7.07 -1.88
N LYS A 232 1.88 -6.23 -1.66
CA LYS A 232 1.75 -5.33 -0.51
C LYS A 232 0.92 -5.98 0.61
N ASN A 233 0.22 -5.16 1.40
CA ASN A 233 -0.63 -5.61 2.51
C ASN A 233 -1.51 -6.81 2.15
N ALA A 234 -2.16 -6.70 1.01
CA ALA A 234 -3.18 -7.63 0.52
C ALA A 234 -2.70 -9.10 0.41
N GLY A 235 -1.43 -9.31 0.10
CA GLY A 235 -0.89 -10.65 -0.08
C GLY A 235 -0.04 -11.18 1.07
N GLY A 236 0.03 -10.45 2.21
CA GLY A 236 0.60 -10.94 3.46
C GLY A 236 2.06 -11.43 3.39
N GLY A 237 2.84 -10.95 2.41
CA GLY A 237 4.22 -11.41 2.18
C GLY A 237 4.34 -12.80 1.55
N ILE A 238 3.24 -13.45 1.23
CA ILE A 238 3.21 -14.79 0.62
C ILE A 238 2.94 -14.71 -0.89
N ALA A 239 2.06 -13.81 -1.33
CA ALA A 239 1.80 -13.61 -2.74
C ALA A 239 2.97 -12.87 -3.40
N THR A 240 3.57 -13.49 -4.41
CA THR A 240 4.78 -12.99 -5.09
C THR A 240 4.47 -12.12 -6.30
N THR A 241 3.20 -12.00 -6.69
CA THR A 241 2.70 -11.20 -7.82
C THR A 241 1.21 -11.01 -7.70
N GLY A 242 0.66 -10.13 -8.53
CA GLY A 242 -0.77 -9.97 -8.65
C GLY A 242 -1.33 -8.68 -8.06
N GLY A 243 -2.63 -8.54 -8.23
CA GLY A 243 -3.41 -7.41 -7.72
C GLY A 243 -4.87 -7.80 -7.53
N TYR A 244 -5.60 -6.88 -6.92
CA TYR A 244 -7.04 -7.01 -6.76
C TYR A 244 -7.74 -5.71 -7.12
N ILE A 245 -8.96 -5.85 -7.65
CA ILE A 245 -9.93 -4.78 -7.84
C ILE A 245 -11.23 -5.27 -7.18
N ALA A 246 -11.85 -4.46 -6.32
CA ALA A 246 -13.08 -4.83 -5.64
C ALA A 246 -14.02 -3.64 -5.52
N GLY A 247 -15.33 -3.89 -5.51
CA GLY A 247 -16.34 -2.85 -5.42
C GLY A 247 -17.66 -3.26 -6.03
N ARG A 248 -18.33 -2.32 -6.68
CA ARG A 248 -19.58 -2.55 -7.41
C ARG A 248 -19.37 -3.57 -8.53
N LYS A 249 -20.29 -4.51 -8.65
CA LYS A 249 -20.20 -5.61 -9.62
C LYS A 249 -20.06 -5.13 -11.07
N ASP A 250 -20.84 -4.12 -11.46
CA ASP A 250 -20.81 -3.55 -12.84
C ASP A 250 -19.45 -2.92 -13.18
N LEU A 251 -18.75 -2.33 -12.20
CA LEU A 251 -17.44 -1.73 -12.39
C LEU A 251 -16.34 -2.80 -12.41
N VAL A 252 -16.40 -3.77 -11.53
CA VAL A 252 -15.45 -4.89 -11.50
C VAL A 252 -15.50 -5.69 -12.81
N GLU A 253 -16.70 -5.90 -13.37
CA GLU A 253 -16.88 -6.56 -14.67
C GLU A 253 -16.20 -5.77 -15.80
N LYS A 254 -16.34 -4.44 -15.85
CA LYS A 254 -15.64 -3.59 -16.82
C LYS A 254 -14.11 -3.70 -16.68
N CYS A 255 -13.61 -3.78 -15.44
CA CYS A 255 -12.18 -4.00 -15.17
C CYS A 255 -11.72 -5.39 -15.65
N ALA A 256 -12.53 -6.42 -15.48
CA ALA A 256 -12.24 -7.75 -16.00
C ALA A 256 -12.17 -7.78 -17.54
N TYR A 257 -13.06 -7.08 -18.24
CA TYR A 257 -12.97 -6.89 -19.69
C TYR A 257 -11.72 -6.13 -20.10
N ARG A 258 -11.24 -5.20 -19.29
CA ARG A 258 -10.01 -4.46 -19.59
C ARG A 258 -8.77 -5.32 -19.37
N LEU A 259 -8.77 -6.16 -18.32
CA LEU A 259 -7.64 -7.03 -18.00
C LEU A 259 -7.46 -8.15 -19.04
N THR A 260 -8.55 -8.70 -19.52
CA THR A 260 -8.58 -9.77 -20.53
C THR A 260 -9.01 -9.21 -21.87
N THR A 261 -10.28 -9.37 -22.21
CA THR A 261 -10.87 -8.80 -23.42
C THR A 261 -12.38 -8.67 -23.26
N PRO A 262 -13.02 -7.70 -23.93
CA PRO A 262 -14.47 -7.61 -23.99
C PRO A 262 -15.11 -8.94 -24.43
N GLY A 263 -16.12 -9.37 -23.69
CA GLY A 263 -16.85 -10.61 -23.93
C GLY A 263 -16.30 -11.83 -23.20
N LEU A 264 -15.05 -11.84 -22.69
CA LEU A 264 -14.50 -12.92 -21.88
C LEU A 264 -14.42 -12.54 -20.39
N GLY A 265 -13.88 -11.36 -20.08
CA GLY A 265 -13.84 -10.83 -18.71
C GLY A 265 -13.23 -11.80 -17.68
N SER A 266 -13.97 -12.07 -16.62
CA SER A 266 -13.54 -12.95 -15.52
C SER A 266 -13.64 -14.45 -15.82
N GLU A 267 -14.26 -14.85 -16.94
CA GLU A 267 -14.45 -16.25 -17.30
C GLU A 267 -13.16 -16.96 -17.70
N VAL A 268 -12.10 -16.21 -18.04
CA VAL A 268 -10.81 -16.72 -18.47
C VAL A 268 -9.68 -16.29 -17.55
N GLY A 269 -8.57 -17.00 -17.66
CA GLY A 269 -7.33 -16.74 -16.92
C GLY A 269 -6.91 -17.98 -16.14
N ALA A 270 -5.92 -18.69 -16.69
CA ALA A 270 -5.31 -19.84 -16.01
C ALA A 270 -4.62 -19.40 -14.73
N THR A 271 -4.76 -20.18 -13.66
CA THR A 271 -4.19 -19.85 -12.33
C THR A 271 -2.74 -20.28 -12.18
N ILE A 272 -2.26 -21.19 -13.02
CA ILE A 272 -0.85 -21.63 -13.13
C ILE A 272 -0.24 -21.97 -11.75
N GLY A 273 -1.02 -22.58 -10.85
CA GLY A 273 -0.60 -22.95 -9.50
C GLY A 273 -0.53 -21.81 -8.48
N MET A 274 -0.92 -20.59 -8.84
CA MET A 274 -0.81 -19.41 -7.95
C MET A 274 -1.90 -19.33 -6.88
N ASN A 275 -3.02 -20.04 -7.03
CA ASN A 275 -4.14 -19.98 -6.10
C ASN A 275 -3.71 -20.19 -4.64
N ARG A 276 -2.91 -21.20 -4.35
CA ARG A 276 -2.45 -21.50 -2.99
C ARG A 276 -1.75 -20.30 -2.35
N GLN A 277 -0.88 -19.62 -3.07
CA GLN A 277 -0.17 -18.41 -2.57
C GLN A 277 -1.13 -17.25 -2.34
N LEU A 278 -2.09 -17.03 -3.25
CA LEU A 278 -3.07 -15.95 -3.11
C LEU A 278 -4.01 -16.18 -1.92
N TYR A 279 -4.47 -17.42 -1.69
CA TYR A 279 -5.27 -17.77 -0.50
C TYR A 279 -4.46 -17.67 0.79
N MET A 280 -3.24 -18.23 0.83
CA MET A 280 -2.37 -18.14 1.99
C MET A 280 -1.99 -16.68 2.27
N GLY A 281 -1.72 -15.91 1.25
CA GLY A 281 -1.41 -14.49 1.37
C GLY A 281 -2.55 -13.72 2.04
N LEU A 282 -3.79 -13.92 1.58
CA LEU A 282 -4.96 -13.32 2.22
C LEU A 282 -5.11 -13.78 3.68
N PHE A 283 -4.89 -15.06 3.96
CA PHE A 283 -5.00 -15.58 5.32
C PHE A 283 -3.99 -14.96 6.27
N PHE A 284 -2.75 -14.74 5.81
CA PHE A 284 -1.70 -14.11 6.61
C PHE A 284 -1.73 -12.58 6.59
N ALA A 285 -2.45 -11.95 5.67
CA ALA A 285 -2.44 -10.51 5.49
C ALA A 285 -2.72 -9.71 6.78
N PRO A 286 -3.76 -10.02 7.59
CA PRO A 286 -3.99 -9.30 8.84
C PRO A 286 -2.82 -9.37 9.81
N HIS A 287 -2.22 -10.55 9.98
CA HIS A 287 -1.04 -10.76 10.83
C HIS A 287 0.15 -9.95 10.34
N THR A 288 0.50 -10.08 9.06
CA THR A 288 1.66 -9.38 8.49
C THR A 288 1.51 -7.87 8.53
N VAL A 289 0.30 -7.35 8.29
CA VAL A 289 -0.01 -5.91 8.42
C VAL A 289 0.13 -5.46 9.87
N GLY A 290 -0.31 -6.25 10.83
CA GLY A 290 -0.10 -5.98 12.26
C GLY A 290 1.39 -5.87 12.62
N GLU A 291 2.21 -6.79 12.12
CA GLU A 291 3.66 -6.76 12.32
C GLU A 291 4.33 -5.55 11.64
N ALA A 292 3.90 -5.17 10.43
CA ALA A 292 4.36 -3.98 9.74
C ALA A 292 3.99 -2.68 10.51
N LEU A 293 2.78 -2.61 11.06
CA LEU A 293 2.34 -1.48 11.89
C LEU A 293 3.16 -1.38 13.19
N LYS A 294 3.38 -2.51 13.87
CA LYS A 294 4.25 -2.53 15.07
C LYS A 294 5.67 -2.08 14.74
N SER A 295 6.18 -2.48 13.58
CA SER A 295 7.51 -2.07 13.10
C SER A 295 7.57 -0.57 12.88
N ALA A 296 6.59 0.02 12.21
CA ALA A 296 6.51 1.47 12.00
C ALA A 296 6.38 2.26 13.31
N VAL A 297 5.53 1.80 14.25
CA VAL A 297 5.38 2.40 15.59
C VAL A 297 6.68 2.35 16.37
N TYR A 298 7.37 1.22 16.36
CA TYR A 298 8.64 1.06 17.06
C TYR A 298 9.75 1.94 16.47
N ILE A 299 9.89 1.98 15.14
CA ILE A 299 10.87 2.83 14.45
C ILE A 299 10.60 4.30 14.79
N SER A 300 9.34 4.73 14.77
CA SER A 300 8.95 6.07 15.21
C SER A 300 9.41 6.39 16.63
N ALA A 301 9.09 5.52 17.60
CA ALA A 301 9.48 5.72 19.00
C ALA A 301 11.00 5.73 19.23
N LEU A 302 11.72 4.83 18.54
CA LEU A 302 13.17 4.72 18.65
C LEU A 302 13.86 5.99 18.13
N TYR A 303 13.54 6.42 16.91
CA TYR A 303 14.20 7.56 16.28
C TYR A 303 13.75 8.90 16.87
N GLU A 304 12.49 9.01 17.31
CA GLU A 304 12.04 10.17 18.08
C GLU A 304 12.84 10.33 19.40
N SER A 305 13.22 9.21 20.05
CA SER A 305 14.03 9.25 21.27
C SER A 305 15.46 9.75 21.04
N PHE A 306 15.98 9.65 19.83
CA PHE A 306 17.25 10.26 19.42
C PHE A 306 17.10 11.73 18.97
N GLY A 307 15.86 12.27 18.89
CA GLY A 307 15.59 13.65 18.51
C GLY A 307 15.36 13.88 17.01
N TYR A 308 15.09 12.83 16.25
CA TYR A 308 14.69 12.94 14.84
C TYR A 308 13.21 13.29 14.69
N ASP A 309 12.88 13.99 13.60
CA ASP A 309 11.49 14.24 13.22
C ASP A 309 10.88 12.98 12.61
N VAL A 310 9.70 12.60 13.08
CA VAL A 310 8.99 11.37 12.69
C VAL A 310 7.53 11.64 12.44
N THR A 311 6.98 11.09 11.36
CA THR A 311 5.56 11.22 11.05
C THR A 311 4.99 9.93 10.43
N PRO A 312 3.94 9.32 10.99
CA PRO A 312 3.26 9.66 12.26
C PRO A 312 4.15 9.39 13.49
N ARG A 313 3.84 10.05 14.61
CA ARG A 313 4.47 9.71 15.88
C ARG A 313 4.01 8.35 16.38
N TYR A 314 4.79 7.73 17.29
CA TYR A 314 4.48 6.39 17.81
C TYR A 314 3.11 6.25 18.48
N ASN A 315 2.57 7.34 19.04
CA ASN A 315 1.30 7.37 19.75
C ASN A 315 0.10 7.83 18.90
N GLU A 316 0.31 8.10 17.61
CA GLU A 316 -0.75 8.46 16.67
C GLU A 316 -1.38 7.22 16.03
N ILE A 317 -2.67 7.33 15.68
CA ILE A 317 -3.39 6.30 14.92
C ILE A 317 -2.89 6.34 13.48
N ARG A 318 -2.67 5.16 12.91
CA ARG A 318 -2.17 4.98 11.55
C ARG A 318 -3.26 4.48 10.62
N HIS A 319 -3.22 4.93 9.37
CA HIS A 319 -4.16 4.54 8.31
C HIS A 319 -3.45 3.92 7.10
N ASP A 320 -2.12 3.80 7.18
CA ASP A 320 -1.23 3.02 6.32
C ASP A 320 -0.05 2.47 7.14
N ILE A 321 0.87 1.74 6.49
CA ILE A 321 2.05 1.17 7.12
C ILE A 321 3.32 2.01 6.93
N VAL A 322 3.21 3.22 6.39
CA VAL A 322 4.36 4.07 6.05
C VAL A 322 4.79 4.92 7.24
N GLN A 323 6.08 4.93 7.52
CA GLN A 323 6.74 5.79 8.49
C GLN A 323 7.73 6.72 7.79
N SER A 324 7.57 8.03 7.91
CA SER A 324 8.60 8.97 7.48
C SER A 324 9.54 9.36 8.62
N LEU A 325 10.81 9.54 8.28
CA LEU A 325 11.89 9.88 9.21
C LEU A 325 12.78 10.96 8.58
N GLY A 326 12.83 12.15 9.20
CA GLY A 326 13.69 13.26 8.78
C GLY A 326 15.12 13.07 9.26
N LEU A 327 16.08 12.98 8.33
CA LEU A 327 17.47 12.61 8.60
C LEU A 327 18.47 13.76 8.32
N GLU A 328 17.99 14.99 8.18
CA GLU A 328 18.71 16.25 8.11
C GLU A 328 19.66 16.45 6.91
N ASN A 329 20.31 15.41 6.40
CA ASN A 329 21.26 15.50 5.29
C ASN A 329 21.35 14.19 4.51
N ALA A 330 21.98 14.27 3.33
CA ALA A 330 22.13 13.12 2.43
C ALA A 330 23.00 12.00 3.01
N GLU A 331 24.03 12.34 3.80
CA GLU A 331 24.93 11.34 4.39
C GLU A 331 24.21 10.47 5.42
N SER A 332 23.39 11.10 6.27
CA SER A 332 22.53 10.39 7.23
C SER A 332 21.49 9.50 6.55
N LEU A 333 20.88 9.96 5.43
CA LEU A 333 19.98 9.13 4.63
C LEU A 333 20.67 7.87 4.10
N VAL A 334 21.85 8.03 3.52
CA VAL A 334 22.65 6.90 2.99
C VAL A 334 23.04 5.94 4.10
N ALA A 335 23.55 6.46 5.23
CA ALA A 335 23.94 5.64 6.39
C ALA A 335 22.77 4.85 6.96
N PHE A 336 21.60 5.49 7.11
CA PHE A 336 20.38 4.84 7.56
C PHE A 336 19.96 3.70 6.64
N CYS A 337 19.86 3.95 5.33
CA CYS A 337 19.48 2.93 4.35
C CYS A 337 20.48 1.77 4.30
N GLN A 338 21.79 2.05 4.37
CA GLN A 338 22.82 1.02 4.45
C GLN A 338 22.67 0.15 5.70
N GLY A 339 22.34 0.77 6.84
CA GLY A 339 22.06 0.03 8.08
C GLY A 339 20.81 -0.83 8.01
N ILE A 340 19.71 -0.34 7.44
CA ILE A 340 18.50 -1.16 7.16
C ILE A 340 18.86 -2.35 6.26
N GLN A 341 19.61 -2.12 5.17
CA GLN A 341 20.04 -3.17 4.23
C GLN A 341 20.88 -4.24 4.93
N SER A 342 21.80 -3.85 5.81
CA SER A 342 22.68 -4.78 6.52
C SER A 342 21.95 -5.76 7.44
N GLY A 343 20.74 -5.40 7.88
CA GLY A 343 19.85 -6.26 8.69
C GLY A 343 18.86 -7.07 7.87
N SER A 344 18.76 -6.83 6.57
CA SER A 344 17.80 -7.53 5.70
C SER A 344 18.20 -9.00 5.48
N PRO A 345 17.23 -9.90 5.30
CA PRO A 345 17.54 -11.33 5.10
C PRO A 345 18.19 -11.62 3.74
N ILE A 346 17.95 -10.76 2.75
CA ILE A 346 18.44 -10.89 1.40
C ILE A 346 19.38 -9.72 1.09
N ASP A 347 20.48 -10.01 0.39
CA ASP A 347 21.44 -9.00 -0.07
C ASP A 347 22.01 -8.08 1.04
N SER A 348 22.07 -8.56 2.29
CA SER A 348 22.59 -7.79 3.44
C SER A 348 24.05 -7.31 3.28
N TYR A 349 24.81 -7.94 2.42
CA TYR A 349 26.21 -7.59 2.12
C TYR A 349 26.34 -6.44 1.12
N LEU A 350 25.26 -6.04 0.44
CA LEU A 350 25.25 -4.94 -0.50
C LEU A 350 25.19 -3.60 0.25
N LEU A 351 25.86 -2.59 -0.29
CA LEU A 351 25.81 -1.22 0.20
C LEU A 351 24.98 -0.39 -0.79
N PRO A 352 23.73 -0.06 -0.46
CA PRO A 352 22.93 0.80 -1.32
C PRO A 352 23.55 2.19 -1.44
N GLU A 353 23.59 2.70 -2.69
CA GLU A 353 24.08 4.02 -3.05
C GLU A 353 23.01 4.81 -3.81
N PRO A 354 23.08 6.16 -3.80
CA PRO A 354 22.17 6.98 -4.58
C PRO A 354 22.30 6.71 -6.09
N TRP A 355 21.20 6.35 -6.73
CA TRP A 355 21.16 6.10 -8.17
C TRP A 355 19.92 6.71 -8.82
N ASP A 356 19.99 6.88 -10.16
CA ASP A 356 18.90 7.45 -10.93
C ASP A 356 17.84 6.36 -11.18
N MET A 357 16.65 6.54 -10.62
CA MET A 357 15.52 5.62 -10.81
C MET A 357 14.54 6.17 -11.83
N PRO A 358 14.01 5.33 -12.75
CA PRO A 358 12.96 5.74 -13.67
C PRO A 358 11.72 6.25 -12.92
N GLY A 359 11.24 7.44 -13.27
CA GLY A 359 10.07 8.07 -12.67
C GLY A 359 10.34 8.97 -11.46
N TYR A 360 11.63 9.20 -11.10
CA TYR A 360 12.00 10.10 -10.01
C TYR A 360 12.88 11.25 -10.51
N ASP A 361 12.63 12.45 -9.99
CA ASP A 361 13.37 13.68 -10.35
C ASP A 361 14.69 13.84 -9.61
N SER A 362 14.96 13.01 -8.60
CA SER A 362 16.19 13.00 -7.80
C SER A 362 16.71 11.58 -7.64
N LYS A 363 18.02 11.47 -7.39
CA LYS A 363 18.60 10.16 -7.02
C LYS A 363 17.91 9.61 -5.76
N VAL A 364 17.73 8.31 -5.72
CA VAL A 364 17.09 7.60 -4.58
C VAL A 364 18.08 6.56 -4.05
N VAL A 365 18.19 6.45 -2.73
CA VAL A 365 18.77 5.30 -2.06
C VAL A 365 17.65 4.39 -1.62
N MET A 366 17.73 3.11 -1.97
CA MET A 366 16.75 2.11 -1.55
C MET A 366 17.42 1.01 -0.75
N ALA A 367 16.92 0.75 0.45
CA ALA A 367 17.19 -0.47 1.18
C ALA A 367 15.98 -1.39 1.01
N ALA A 368 16.16 -2.48 0.29
CA ALA A 368 15.09 -3.41 -0.08
C ALA A 368 15.62 -4.84 -0.22
N GLY A 369 16.18 -5.37 0.85
CA GLY A 369 16.62 -6.77 0.92
C GLY A 369 15.43 -7.71 1.17
N ALA A 370 14.64 -7.95 0.12
CA ALA A 370 13.35 -8.59 0.16
C ALA A 370 13.30 -9.87 -0.70
N PHE A 371 12.44 -10.83 -0.33
CA PHE A 371 12.15 -12.03 -1.12
C PHE A 371 11.35 -11.71 -2.37
N THR A 372 10.55 -10.64 -2.34
CA THR A 372 9.73 -10.18 -3.46
C THR A 372 10.23 -8.82 -3.92
N LEU A 373 10.74 -8.74 -5.15
CA LEU A 373 11.26 -7.50 -5.72
C LEU A 373 10.14 -6.46 -5.91
N GLY A 374 10.45 -5.22 -5.55
CA GLY A 374 9.55 -4.07 -5.65
C GLY A 374 9.08 -3.56 -4.28
N SER A 375 8.21 -2.56 -4.28
CA SER A 375 7.62 -1.99 -3.07
C SER A 375 6.58 -2.95 -2.48
N SER A 376 7.05 -3.94 -1.71
CA SER A 376 6.24 -5.00 -1.08
C SER A 376 5.87 -4.67 0.36
N ILE A 377 5.19 -5.61 1.05
CA ILE A 377 4.94 -5.55 2.50
C ILE A 377 6.20 -5.86 3.32
N GLU A 378 7.29 -6.27 2.70
CA GLU A 378 8.57 -6.51 3.36
C GLU A 378 9.21 -5.18 3.76
N LEU A 379 10.09 -5.22 4.77
CA LEU A 379 10.74 -4.00 5.23
C LEU A 379 11.59 -3.38 4.14
N SER A 380 11.32 -2.13 3.83
CA SER A 380 12.14 -1.31 2.95
C SER A 380 12.26 0.12 3.49
N ALA A 381 13.30 0.82 3.04
CA ALA A 381 13.48 2.24 3.27
C ALA A 381 13.86 2.91 1.96
N ASP A 382 13.03 3.84 1.52
CA ASP A 382 13.21 4.61 0.29
C ASP A 382 13.56 6.05 0.67
N ALA A 383 14.68 6.55 0.15
CA ALA A 383 15.21 7.85 0.53
C ALA A 383 15.66 8.66 -0.70
N PRO A 384 14.77 9.49 -1.28
CA PRO A 384 15.14 10.46 -2.29
C PRO A 384 16.17 11.47 -1.74
N ILE A 385 17.27 11.67 -2.47
CA ILE A 385 18.35 12.58 -2.06
C ILE A 385 17.95 14.01 -2.43
N ARG A 386 17.05 14.56 -1.64
CA ARG A 386 16.58 15.96 -1.76
C ARG A 386 16.13 16.49 -0.41
N GLU A 387 16.20 17.81 -0.21
CA GLU A 387 15.60 18.43 0.97
C GLU A 387 14.08 18.19 1.02
N PRO A 388 13.50 18.00 2.22
CA PRO A 388 14.13 18.07 3.55
C PRO A 388 14.76 16.76 4.07
N TYR A 389 15.24 15.86 3.22
CA TYR A 389 15.96 14.63 3.54
C TYR A 389 15.18 13.63 4.41
N TYR A 390 14.04 13.19 3.93
CA TYR A 390 13.25 12.15 4.58
C TYR A 390 13.52 10.77 3.98
N ALA A 391 13.56 9.77 4.84
CA ALA A 391 13.40 8.37 4.47
C ALA A 391 11.94 7.93 4.72
N TRP A 392 11.37 7.21 3.77
CA TRP A 392 10.08 6.53 3.92
C TRP A 392 10.33 5.06 4.15
N ILE A 393 9.90 4.59 5.32
CA ILE A 393 10.09 3.22 5.79
C ILE A 393 8.72 2.56 5.77
N GLN A 394 8.66 1.34 5.25
CA GLN A 394 7.40 0.61 5.15
C GLN A 394 7.61 -0.88 5.32
N GLY A 395 6.57 -1.58 5.78
CA GLY A 395 6.55 -3.02 5.85
C GLY A 395 7.28 -3.63 7.06
N GLY A 396 7.45 -4.92 6.94
CA GLY A 396 8.06 -5.79 7.94
C GLY A 396 7.24 -7.07 8.11
N LEU A 397 7.70 -8.20 7.57
CA LEU A 397 7.01 -9.49 7.67
C LEU A 397 6.88 -9.99 9.11
N ASN A 398 7.83 -9.62 9.95
CA ASN A 398 7.75 -9.81 11.39
C ASN A 398 8.47 -8.68 12.13
N PHE A 399 7.92 -8.31 13.25
CA PHE A 399 8.41 -7.22 14.08
C PHE A 399 9.87 -7.40 14.57
N HIS A 400 10.27 -8.62 14.90
CA HIS A 400 11.60 -8.87 15.46
C HIS A 400 12.71 -8.63 14.43
N SER A 401 12.48 -9.02 13.17
CA SER A 401 13.39 -8.73 12.06
C SER A 401 13.47 -7.22 11.78
N ALA A 402 12.34 -6.55 11.67
CA ALA A 402 12.29 -5.11 11.44
C ALA A 402 12.94 -4.30 12.58
N LYS A 403 12.72 -4.72 13.83
CA LYS A 403 13.40 -4.17 15.01
C LYS A 403 14.92 -4.29 14.88
N LEU A 404 15.43 -5.45 14.48
CA LEU A 404 16.86 -5.66 14.27
C LEU A 404 17.41 -4.71 13.21
N CYS A 405 16.75 -4.61 12.05
CA CYS A 405 17.15 -3.68 10.98
C CYS A 405 17.21 -2.23 11.47
N ALA A 406 16.22 -1.79 12.24
CA ALA A 406 16.19 -0.44 12.81
C ALA A 406 17.35 -0.19 13.81
N LEU A 407 17.72 -1.19 14.61
CA LEU A 407 18.87 -1.11 15.52
C LEU A 407 20.20 -1.06 14.76
N LEU A 408 20.34 -1.87 13.71
CA LEU A 408 21.55 -1.86 12.86
C LEU A 408 21.68 -0.55 12.09
N ALA A 409 20.55 0.05 11.67
CA ALA A 409 20.56 1.37 11.08
C ALA A 409 21.04 2.46 12.05
N ALA A 410 20.58 2.41 13.31
CA ALA A 410 21.08 3.31 14.35
C ALA A 410 22.58 3.07 14.65
N GLN A 411 23.02 1.81 14.68
CA GLN A 411 24.44 1.48 14.86
C GLN A 411 25.31 1.98 13.72
N GLN A 412 24.87 1.79 12.48
CA GLN A 412 25.58 2.30 11.30
C GLN A 412 25.74 3.83 11.33
N MET A 413 24.71 4.54 11.79
CA MET A 413 24.76 5.99 11.97
C MET A 413 25.68 6.38 13.14
N GLU A 414 25.66 5.65 14.25
CA GLU A 414 26.56 5.88 15.41
C GLU A 414 28.02 5.69 15.01
N ASP A 415 28.35 4.60 14.31
CA ASP A 415 29.69 4.28 13.85
C ASP A 415 30.29 5.36 12.93
N LYS A 416 29.42 6.10 12.22
CA LYS A 416 29.78 7.23 11.36
C LYS A 416 29.69 8.59 12.06
N GLY A 417 29.30 8.64 13.33
CA GLY A 417 29.11 9.90 14.06
C GLY A 417 27.92 10.74 13.55
N LEU A 418 26.92 10.10 12.97
CA LEU A 418 25.71 10.72 12.37
C LEU A 418 24.45 10.50 13.22
N LEU A 419 24.50 9.67 14.28
CA LEU A 419 23.38 9.50 15.19
C LEU A 419 23.32 10.66 16.19
N LYS A 420 22.14 11.27 16.33
CA LYS A 420 21.90 12.37 17.29
C LYS A 420 22.07 11.96 18.74
#